data_efa1823cadc57b095b6c874a0db6bd52
#
_entry.id   efa1823cadc57b095b6c874a0db6bd52
#
_cell.length_a   1.000
_cell.length_b   1.000
_cell.length_c   1.000
_cell.angle_alpha   90.00
_cell.angle_beta   90.00
_cell.angle_gamma   90.00
#
_symmetry.space_group_name_H-M   'P 1'
#
loop_
_entity.id
_entity.type
_entity.pdbx_description
1 polymer ?
#
loop_
_entity_poly.entity_id
_entity_poly.type
_entity_poly.pdbx_seq_one_letter_code
_entity_poly.pdbx_strand_id
1 'polypeptide(L)'
;KYILYFIILGLTIGLQFFITLNISKISTSLEKITNKEAGYSSSVVTLKESNISSIKDLEGKKIGMISDPNNIEGYKIPTEIIEKENIEMENITSFDEFSEMINALYKKEIDAMFITSSYVSTFSSNDGFEDIADKTKVIYEKNRKVIKKGNESSKTLNEPFTMLIMGVDSSTSSLKKSNSFNGDTLMLITFNPNTMNATILSIPRDTRVPIVCTKTKAKNKINATGTYGAECVMDTITNFTDIKIDYWVKVNFQGVVSLVNALGGINVDVPYAFCEQDSQRRFGKNMIYVEKGYQTLNGEQTLAFARNRHTWPMYCGKKYSNYNSNDFVRGQNQQQIVNAMANKLKDIRSLSGIYDILNIVGDNIDTNIDKDT
;
A
#
# COMPACT_ATOMS: atom_id res chain seq x y z
N LYS A 1 52.48 -30.68 6.96
CA LYS A 1 51.52 -30.68 5.79
C LYS A 1 50.07 -30.98 6.22
N TYR A 2 49.81 -32.02 7.04
CA TYR A 2 48.44 -32.39 7.45
C TYR A 2 47.74 -31.31 8.29
N ILE A 3 48.44 -30.62 9.19
CA ILE A 3 47.86 -29.53 10.00
C ILE A 3 47.36 -28.40 9.10
N LEU A 4 48.11 -27.97 8.09
CA LEU A 4 47.71 -26.95 7.15
C LEU A 4 46.47 -27.38 6.32
N TYR A 5 46.43 -28.67 5.94
CA TYR A 5 45.27 -29.24 5.23
C TYR A 5 43.98 -29.16 6.09
N PHE A 6 44.07 -29.57 7.38
CA PHE A 6 42.93 -29.49 8.30
C PHE A 6 42.47 -28.04 8.58
N ILE A 7 43.42 -27.09 8.64
CA ILE A 7 43.09 -25.67 8.79
C ILE A 7 42.34 -25.18 7.55
N ILE A 8 42.82 -25.47 6.34
CA ILE A 8 42.17 -25.08 5.09
C ILE A 8 40.79 -25.74 4.97
N LEU A 9 40.68 -27.02 5.29
CA LEU A 9 39.42 -27.76 5.29
C LEU A 9 38.42 -27.15 6.30
N GLY A 10 38.85 -26.80 7.50
CA GLY A 10 38.03 -26.14 8.51
C GLY A 10 37.55 -24.76 8.05
N LEU A 11 38.39 -23.96 7.40
CA LEU A 11 38.06 -22.65 6.85
C LEU A 11 37.07 -22.77 5.69
N THR A 12 37.25 -23.76 4.80
CA THR A 12 36.29 -23.97 3.67
C THR A 12 34.94 -24.42 4.17
N ILE A 13 34.88 -25.35 5.13
CA ILE A 13 33.60 -25.79 5.76
C ILE A 13 32.92 -24.61 6.48
N GLY A 14 33.69 -23.84 7.25
CA GLY A 14 33.18 -22.63 7.94
C GLY A 14 32.63 -21.61 6.96
N LEU A 15 33.32 -21.36 5.85
CA LEU A 15 32.88 -20.45 4.80
C LEU A 15 31.60 -20.95 4.10
N GLN A 16 31.54 -22.24 3.75
CA GLN A 16 30.34 -22.85 3.18
C GLN A 16 29.14 -22.76 4.12
N PHE A 17 29.34 -23.06 5.41
CA PHE A 17 28.28 -22.93 6.41
C PHE A 17 27.79 -21.49 6.55
N PHE A 18 28.69 -20.51 6.59
CA PHE A 18 28.36 -19.10 6.63
C PHE A 18 27.56 -18.65 5.39
N ILE A 19 27.97 -19.05 4.18
CA ILE A 19 27.26 -18.75 2.94
C ILE A 19 25.86 -19.37 2.95
N THR A 20 25.76 -20.66 3.33
CA THR A 20 24.47 -21.37 3.37
C THR A 20 23.50 -20.72 4.35
N LEU A 21 23.95 -20.31 5.54
CA LEU A 21 23.12 -19.61 6.52
C LEU A 21 22.60 -18.27 5.98
N ASN A 22 23.43 -17.49 5.28
CA ASN A 22 23.01 -16.20 4.73
C ASN A 22 22.04 -16.38 3.57
N ILE A 23 22.28 -17.34 2.67
CA ILE A 23 21.35 -17.67 1.57
C ILE A 23 19.99 -18.14 2.13
N SER A 24 20.00 -19.02 3.13
CA SER A 24 18.76 -19.49 3.78
C SER A 24 17.96 -18.33 4.39
N LYS A 25 18.63 -17.40 5.07
CA LYS A 25 17.97 -16.19 5.63
C LYS A 25 17.38 -15.29 4.56
N ILE A 26 18.11 -15.04 3.46
CA ILE A 26 17.63 -14.27 2.31
C ILE A 26 16.41 -14.95 1.69
N SER A 27 16.48 -16.27 1.44
CA SER A 27 15.36 -17.06 0.90
C SER A 27 14.10 -16.94 1.77
N THR A 28 14.24 -17.09 3.09
CA THR A 28 13.12 -16.95 4.03
C THR A 28 12.51 -15.53 4.00
N SER A 29 13.35 -14.50 3.89
CA SER A 29 12.87 -13.11 3.80
C SER A 29 12.16 -12.84 2.47
N LEU A 30 12.68 -13.37 1.36
CA LEU A 30 12.02 -13.32 0.06
C LEU A 30 10.66 -14.05 0.08
N GLU A 31 10.57 -15.22 0.69
CA GLU A 31 9.31 -15.95 0.84
C GLU A 31 8.23 -15.14 1.60
N LYS A 32 8.63 -14.34 2.58
CA LYS A 32 7.70 -13.42 3.27
C LYS A 32 7.15 -12.34 2.35
N ILE A 33 8.00 -11.78 1.48
CA ILE A 33 7.63 -10.70 0.55
C ILE A 33 6.82 -11.24 -0.62
N THR A 34 7.22 -12.40 -1.17
CA THR A 34 6.63 -13.01 -2.37
C THR A 34 5.51 -14.02 -2.06
N ASN A 35 4.84 -13.86 -0.92
CA ASN A 35 3.77 -14.75 -0.52
C ASN A 35 2.66 -14.80 -1.58
N LYS A 36 2.31 -16.02 -2.03
CA LYS A 36 1.28 -16.26 -3.04
C LYS A 36 -0.16 -16.05 -2.54
N GLU A 37 -0.36 -15.79 -1.25
CA GLU A 37 -1.68 -15.54 -0.68
C GLU A 37 -1.95 -14.04 -0.53
N ALA A 38 -3.10 -13.58 -1.02
CA ALA A 38 -3.67 -12.28 -0.70
C ALA A 38 -4.69 -12.43 0.43
N GLY A 39 -4.57 -11.62 1.46
CA GLY A 39 -5.60 -11.50 2.49
C GLY A 39 -6.72 -10.57 2.03
N TYR A 40 -7.95 -10.99 2.27
CA TYR A 40 -9.13 -10.16 2.12
C TYR A 40 -9.90 -10.19 3.43
N SER A 41 -10.44 -9.05 3.84
CA SER A 41 -11.14 -8.94 5.11
C SER A 41 -12.31 -7.97 5.00
N SER A 42 -13.49 -8.42 5.39
CA SER A 42 -14.69 -7.59 5.46
C SER A 42 -15.16 -7.46 6.90
N SER A 43 -15.49 -6.25 7.28
CA SER A 43 -16.04 -5.90 8.59
C SER A 43 -17.49 -5.47 8.47
N VAL A 44 -18.26 -5.79 9.49
CA VAL A 44 -19.56 -5.16 9.74
C VAL A 44 -19.33 -3.98 10.66
N VAL A 45 -19.68 -2.80 10.18
CA VAL A 45 -19.39 -1.51 10.84
C VAL A 45 -20.69 -0.77 11.09
N THR A 46 -20.80 -0.16 12.28
CA THR A 46 -21.91 0.71 12.68
C THR A 46 -21.40 1.98 13.34
N LEU A 47 -22.27 2.96 13.59
CA LEU A 47 -21.91 4.16 14.36
C LEU A 47 -21.57 3.81 15.80
N LYS A 48 -20.58 4.48 16.40
CA LYS A 48 -20.21 4.26 17.82
C LYS A 48 -21.36 4.53 18.78
N GLU A 49 -22.20 5.49 18.47
CA GLU A 49 -23.39 5.86 19.26
C GLU A 49 -24.54 4.86 19.13
N SER A 50 -24.47 3.94 18.17
CA SER A 50 -25.47 2.90 17.97
C SER A 50 -25.45 1.87 19.12
N ASN A 51 -26.61 1.36 19.47
CA ASN A 51 -26.79 0.26 20.45
C ASN A 51 -26.42 -1.11 19.85
N ILE A 52 -26.09 -1.18 18.55
CA ILE A 52 -25.68 -2.41 17.87
C ILE A 52 -24.25 -2.75 18.33
N SER A 53 -24.03 -3.92 18.93
CA SER A 53 -22.76 -4.35 19.48
C SER A 53 -22.29 -5.70 18.93
N SER A 54 -23.16 -6.43 18.29
CA SER A 54 -22.89 -7.75 17.72
C SER A 54 -23.68 -7.98 16.44
N ILE A 55 -23.33 -9.04 15.69
CA ILE A 55 -24.03 -9.40 14.47
C ILE A 55 -25.49 -9.80 14.73
N LYS A 56 -25.81 -10.31 15.93
CA LYS A 56 -27.18 -10.68 16.32
C LYS A 56 -28.11 -9.47 16.47
N ASP A 57 -27.56 -8.30 16.74
CA ASP A 57 -28.33 -7.05 16.87
C ASP A 57 -28.76 -6.48 15.52
N LEU A 58 -28.38 -7.16 14.41
CA LEU A 58 -28.72 -6.75 13.04
C LEU A 58 -30.08 -7.24 12.56
N GLU A 59 -30.79 -8.05 13.33
CA GLU A 59 -32.14 -8.50 13.01
C GLU A 59 -33.07 -7.29 12.79
N GLY A 60 -33.73 -7.25 11.63
CA GLY A 60 -34.60 -6.13 11.23
C GLY A 60 -33.89 -4.80 10.97
N LYS A 61 -32.56 -4.77 10.88
CA LYS A 61 -31.77 -3.56 10.64
C LYS A 61 -31.40 -3.42 9.15
N LYS A 62 -31.35 -2.17 8.66
CA LYS A 62 -30.91 -1.88 7.31
C LYS A 62 -29.40 -1.94 7.21
N ILE A 63 -28.87 -2.77 6.31
CA ILE A 63 -27.43 -3.02 6.18
C ILE A 63 -27.00 -2.68 4.76
N GLY A 64 -25.98 -1.82 4.64
CA GLY A 64 -25.38 -1.46 3.34
C GLY A 64 -24.40 -2.52 2.86
N MET A 65 -24.40 -2.78 1.55
CA MET A 65 -23.46 -3.68 0.86
C MET A 65 -23.14 -3.14 -0.54
N ILE A 66 -21.96 -3.39 -1.04
CA ILE A 66 -21.60 -3.03 -2.43
C ILE A 66 -22.36 -3.92 -3.42
N SER A 67 -22.87 -3.31 -4.51
CA SER A 67 -23.66 -4.01 -5.54
C SER A 67 -22.82 -4.87 -6.50
N ASP A 68 -21.51 -4.56 -6.66
CA ASP A 68 -20.64 -5.22 -7.62
C ASP A 68 -20.15 -6.59 -7.13
N PRO A 69 -20.58 -7.72 -7.76
CA PRO A 69 -20.20 -9.06 -7.37
C PRO A 69 -18.71 -9.36 -7.57
N ASN A 70 -17.96 -8.51 -8.27
CA ASN A 70 -16.51 -8.66 -8.41
C ASN A 70 -15.76 -8.15 -7.18
N ASN A 71 -16.37 -7.30 -6.36
CA ASN A 71 -15.76 -6.79 -5.14
C ASN A 71 -15.72 -7.89 -4.06
N ILE A 72 -14.52 -8.31 -3.67
CA ILE A 72 -14.35 -9.42 -2.72
C ILE A 72 -14.77 -8.98 -1.31
N GLU A 73 -14.31 -7.82 -0.85
CA GLU A 73 -14.52 -7.37 0.53
C GLU A 73 -15.84 -6.64 0.74
N GLY A 74 -16.39 -6.04 -0.33
CA GLY A 74 -17.68 -5.33 -0.30
C GLY A 74 -18.88 -6.17 -0.71
N TYR A 75 -18.67 -7.34 -1.35
CA TYR A 75 -19.76 -8.20 -1.84
C TYR A 75 -19.57 -9.69 -1.49
N LYS A 76 -18.46 -10.34 -1.93
CA LYS A 76 -18.32 -11.81 -1.79
C LYS A 76 -18.24 -12.26 -0.34
N ILE A 77 -17.38 -11.62 0.46
CA ILE A 77 -17.27 -11.93 1.89
C ILE A 77 -18.57 -11.55 2.64
N PRO A 78 -19.17 -10.36 2.41
CA PRO A 78 -20.50 -10.05 2.92
C PRO A 78 -21.57 -11.11 2.63
N THR A 79 -21.66 -11.59 1.38
CA THR A 79 -22.60 -12.67 1.02
C THR A 79 -22.37 -13.92 1.88
N GLU A 80 -21.11 -14.32 2.07
CA GLU A 80 -20.78 -15.45 2.95
C GLU A 80 -21.13 -15.19 4.45
N ILE A 81 -21.06 -13.92 4.90
CA ILE A 81 -21.47 -13.54 6.27
C ILE A 81 -23.01 -13.63 6.38
N ILE A 82 -23.72 -13.08 5.41
CA ILE A 82 -25.19 -13.07 5.34
C ILE A 82 -25.71 -14.51 5.39
N GLU A 83 -25.17 -15.40 4.57
CA GLU A 83 -25.56 -16.82 4.54
C GLU A 83 -25.25 -17.53 5.87
N LYS A 84 -24.05 -17.33 6.42
CA LYS A 84 -23.60 -17.99 7.65
C LYS A 84 -24.40 -17.56 8.88
N GLU A 85 -24.68 -16.27 8.99
CA GLU A 85 -25.32 -15.66 10.16
C GLU A 85 -26.86 -15.53 9.97
N ASN A 86 -27.42 -16.05 8.86
CA ASN A 86 -28.84 -16.04 8.50
C ASN A 86 -29.46 -14.61 8.51
N ILE A 87 -28.75 -13.63 7.91
CA ILE A 87 -29.25 -12.26 7.77
C ILE A 87 -30.28 -12.22 6.63
N GLU A 88 -31.41 -11.58 6.87
CA GLU A 88 -32.48 -11.45 5.87
C GLU A 88 -32.06 -10.52 4.72
N MET A 89 -32.14 -11.01 3.48
CA MET A 89 -31.71 -10.26 2.28
C MET A 89 -32.55 -9.02 2.01
N GLU A 90 -33.80 -8.95 2.45
CA GLU A 90 -34.68 -7.79 2.30
C GLU A 90 -34.20 -6.56 3.08
N ASN A 91 -33.36 -6.76 4.08
CA ASN A 91 -32.72 -5.71 4.87
C ASN A 91 -31.44 -5.18 4.24
N ILE A 92 -30.99 -5.73 3.11
CA ILE A 92 -29.76 -5.33 2.44
C ILE A 92 -30.03 -4.19 1.44
N THR A 93 -29.35 -3.05 1.65
CA THR A 93 -29.36 -1.92 0.72
C THR A 93 -28.09 -1.95 -0.10
N SER A 94 -28.21 -1.95 -1.44
CA SER A 94 -27.07 -2.01 -2.36
C SER A 94 -26.58 -0.61 -2.71
N PHE A 95 -25.26 -0.45 -2.74
CA PHE A 95 -24.56 0.78 -3.12
C PHE A 95 -23.53 0.50 -4.21
N ASP A 96 -23.33 1.45 -5.10
CA ASP A 96 -22.32 1.32 -6.15
C ASP A 96 -20.92 1.71 -5.65
N GLU A 97 -20.84 2.60 -4.66
CA GLU A 97 -19.58 3.08 -4.09
C GLU A 97 -19.56 3.04 -2.56
N PHE A 98 -18.40 2.76 -1.99
CA PHE A 98 -18.20 2.78 -0.54
C PHE A 98 -18.46 4.15 0.08
N SER A 99 -18.10 5.24 -0.63
CA SER A 99 -18.33 6.62 -0.17
C SER A 99 -19.82 6.94 0.01
N GLU A 100 -20.66 6.46 -0.89
CA GLU A 100 -22.12 6.61 -0.79
C GLU A 100 -22.65 5.83 0.41
N MET A 101 -22.18 4.59 0.60
CA MET A 101 -22.56 3.74 1.71
C MET A 101 -22.15 4.32 3.07
N ILE A 102 -20.92 4.88 3.19
CA ILE A 102 -20.45 5.56 4.40
C ILE A 102 -21.33 6.78 4.70
N ASN A 103 -21.68 7.58 3.68
CA ASN A 103 -22.57 8.71 3.83
C ASN A 103 -23.97 8.31 4.29
N ALA A 104 -24.52 7.21 3.77
CA ALA A 104 -25.81 6.66 4.19
C ALA A 104 -25.78 6.22 5.66
N LEU A 105 -24.67 5.63 6.12
CA LEU A 105 -24.48 5.31 7.54
C LEU A 105 -24.41 6.56 8.41
N TYR A 106 -23.68 7.60 7.99
CA TYR A 106 -23.60 8.87 8.73
C TYR A 106 -24.94 9.58 8.84
N LYS A 107 -25.76 9.49 7.79
CA LYS A 107 -27.14 10.05 7.77
C LYS A 107 -28.16 9.16 8.48
N LYS A 108 -27.74 7.98 8.98
CA LYS A 108 -28.64 6.98 9.60
C LYS A 108 -29.71 6.45 8.64
N GLU A 109 -29.46 6.46 7.33
CA GLU A 109 -30.31 5.84 6.32
C GLU A 109 -30.17 4.32 6.33
N ILE A 110 -28.99 3.82 6.79
CA ILE A 110 -28.67 2.44 7.13
C ILE A 110 -28.16 2.36 8.56
N ASP A 111 -28.30 1.19 9.22
CA ASP A 111 -27.89 0.97 10.61
C ASP A 111 -26.47 0.41 10.70
N ALA A 112 -26.06 -0.36 9.70
CA ALA A 112 -24.72 -0.94 9.58
C ALA A 112 -24.31 -1.06 8.12
N MET A 113 -23.03 -1.36 7.88
CA MET A 113 -22.51 -1.59 6.53
C MET A 113 -21.47 -2.70 6.51
N PHE A 114 -21.40 -3.45 5.39
CA PHE A 114 -20.29 -4.33 5.07
C PHE A 114 -19.21 -3.54 4.33
N ILE A 115 -18.02 -3.49 4.89
CA ILE A 115 -16.93 -2.71 4.31
C ILE A 115 -15.59 -3.43 4.51
N THR A 116 -14.60 -3.10 3.66
CA THR A 116 -13.22 -3.59 3.88
C THR A 116 -12.75 -3.33 5.31
N SER A 117 -12.07 -4.28 5.94
CA SER A 117 -11.53 -4.07 7.29
C SER A 117 -10.45 -2.99 7.37
N SER A 118 -9.88 -2.60 6.22
CA SER A 118 -8.95 -1.47 6.11
C SER A 118 -9.66 -0.11 5.93
N TYR A 119 -10.98 -0.03 6.09
CA TYR A 119 -11.80 1.14 5.77
C TYR A 119 -11.31 2.45 6.39
N VAL A 120 -10.81 2.40 7.61
CA VAL A 120 -10.28 3.62 8.27
C VAL A 120 -9.10 4.17 7.47
N SER A 121 -8.09 3.35 7.17
CA SER A 121 -6.93 3.78 6.40
C SER A 121 -7.27 4.09 4.94
N THR A 122 -8.29 3.44 4.39
CA THR A 122 -8.72 3.63 2.99
C THR A 122 -9.46 4.96 2.80
N PHE A 123 -10.31 5.35 3.76
CA PHE A 123 -11.24 6.48 3.56
C PHE A 123 -10.93 7.71 4.40
N SER A 124 -10.15 7.62 5.51
CA SER A 124 -9.86 8.77 6.36
C SER A 124 -9.09 9.92 5.67
N SER A 125 -8.51 9.67 4.50
CA SER A 125 -7.85 10.70 3.68
C SER A 125 -8.79 11.39 2.68
N ASN A 126 -10.04 10.96 2.61
CA ASN A 126 -11.04 11.54 1.72
C ASN A 126 -11.83 12.61 2.47
N ASP A 127 -12.15 13.70 1.77
CA ASP A 127 -12.90 14.82 2.33
C ASP A 127 -14.26 14.36 2.87
N GLY A 128 -14.54 14.69 4.14
CA GLY A 128 -15.76 14.33 4.84
C GLY A 128 -15.75 12.98 5.58
N PHE A 129 -14.64 12.24 5.53
CA PHE A 129 -14.46 10.97 6.23
C PHE A 129 -13.24 10.95 7.17
N GLU A 130 -12.65 12.11 7.46
CA GLU A 130 -11.44 12.24 8.29
C GLU A 130 -11.65 11.68 9.70
N ASP A 131 -12.88 11.71 10.18
CA ASP A 131 -13.30 11.27 11.52
C ASP A 131 -13.94 9.87 11.53
N ILE A 132 -13.82 9.10 10.44
CA ILE A 132 -14.46 7.78 10.31
C ILE A 132 -14.07 6.83 11.46
N ALA A 133 -12.82 6.87 11.92
CA ALA A 133 -12.35 6.09 13.05
C ALA A 133 -13.04 6.48 14.37
N ASP A 134 -13.38 7.76 14.52
CA ASP A 134 -14.01 8.29 15.73
C ASP A 134 -15.52 8.07 15.77
N LYS A 135 -16.17 8.07 14.59
CA LYS A 135 -17.62 7.90 14.44
C LYS A 135 -18.09 6.46 14.39
N THR A 136 -17.23 5.52 14.02
CA THR A 136 -17.62 4.13 13.72
C THR A 136 -16.96 3.10 14.62
N LYS A 137 -17.59 1.94 14.74
CA LYS A 137 -17.05 0.75 15.42
C LYS A 137 -17.30 -0.50 14.60
N VAL A 138 -16.36 -1.43 14.65
CA VAL A 138 -16.47 -2.77 14.07
C VAL A 138 -17.20 -3.67 15.07
N ILE A 139 -18.20 -4.42 14.60
CA ILE A 139 -18.96 -5.38 15.42
C ILE A 139 -18.73 -6.84 15.00
N TYR A 140 -18.25 -7.06 13.80
CA TYR A 140 -17.90 -8.38 13.27
C TYR A 140 -16.83 -8.24 12.19
N GLU A 141 -15.96 -9.24 12.05
CA GLU A 141 -14.93 -9.29 11.00
C GLU A 141 -14.78 -10.72 10.47
N LYS A 142 -14.70 -10.87 9.15
CA LYS A 142 -14.40 -12.14 8.49
C LYS A 142 -13.23 -11.98 7.54
N ASN A 143 -12.24 -12.85 7.71
CA ASN A 143 -11.04 -12.92 6.89
C ASN A 143 -11.16 -14.05 5.86
N ARG A 144 -10.62 -13.82 4.67
CA ARG A 144 -10.49 -14.79 3.58
C ARG A 144 -9.10 -14.70 2.97
N LYS A 145 -8.50 -15.85 2.68
CA LYS A 145 -7.27 -15.94 1.91
C LYS A 145 -7.59 -16.37 0.49
N VAL A 146 -7.00 -15.72 -0.49
CA VAL A 146 -7.12 -16.04 -1.91
C VAL A 146 -5.71 -16.18 -2.47
N ILE A 147 -5.48 -17.21 -3.27
CA ILE A 147 -4.21 -17.35 -3.97
C ILE A 147 -4.16 -16.21 -5.01
N LYS A 148 -3.10 -15.40 -4.96
CA LYS A 148 -2.82 -14.39 -5.97
C LYS A 148 -2.71 -15.09 -7.32
N LYS A 149 -3.29 -14.53 -8.36
CA LYS A 149 -3.00 -14.99 -9.72
C LYS A 149 -1.49 -14.82 -9.92
N GLY A 150 -0.80 -15.93 -10.10
CA GLY A 150 0.62 -15.89 -10.45
C GLY A 150 0.77 -15.04 -11.71
N ASN A 151 1.87 -14.32 -11.81
CA ASN A 151 2.14 -13.58 -13.02
C ASN A 151 2.39 -14.61 -14.13
N GLU A 152 1.53 -14.62 -15.17
CA GLU A 152 1.76 -15.40 -16.39
C GLU A 152 2.92 -14.83 -17.22
N SER A 153 3.56 -13.76 -16.73
CA SER A 153 4.77 -13.21 -17.32
C SER A 153 5.92 -14.19 -17.12
N SER A 154 6.27 -14.89 -18.18
CA SER A 154 7.47 -15.73 -18.24
C SER A 154 8.76 -14.91 -18.33
N LYS A 155 8.69 -13.58 -18.12
CA LYS A 155 9.84 -12.71 -18.18
C LYS A 155 10.72 -12.88 -16.95
N THR A 156 11.98 -13.13 -17.19
CA THR A 156 13.03 -13.03 -16.18
C THR A 156 13.43 -11.57 -16.00
N LEU A 157 13.94 -11.19 -14.82
CA LEU A 157 14.46 -9.83 -14.58
C LEU A 157 15.69 -9.47 -15.47
N ASN A 158 16.12 -10.37 -16.33
CA ASN A 158 17.18 -10.13 -17.34
C ASN A 158 16.65 -9.44 -18.61
N GLU A 159 15.34 -9.35 -18.78
CA GLU A 159 14.70 -8.66 -19.92
C GLU A 159 14.08 -7.33 -19.46
N PRO A 160 13.87 -6.36 -20.37
CA PRO A 160 13.15 -5.14 -20.02
C PRO A 160 11.76 -5.45 -19.47
N PHE A 161 11.41 -4.86 -18.33
CA PHE A 161 10.12 -5.04 -17.68
C PHE A 161 9.55 -3.72 -17.17
N THR A 162 8.24 -3.70 -16.99
CA THR A 162 7.52 -2.57 -16.37
C THR A 162 6.91 -3.01 -15.05
N MET A 163 7.18 -2.24 -14.01
CA MET A 163 6.69 -2.46 -12.65
C MET A 163 5.79 -1.30 -12.22
N LEU A 164 4.64 -1.63 -11.64
CA LEU A 164 3.76 -0.67 -10.98
C LEU A 164 4.11 -0.58 -9.50
N ILE A 165 4.52 0.60 -9.06
CA ILE A 165 4.70 0.92 -7.65
C ILE A 165 3.43 1.58 -7.12
N MET A 166 2.88 1.02 -6.03
CA MET A 166 1.70 1.52 -5.34
C MET A 166 2.06 1.90 -3.91
N GLY A 167 2.03 3.19 -3.62
CA GLY A 167 2.13 3.69 -2.25
C GLY A 167 0.75 3.70 -1.60
N VAL A 168 0.61 3.01 -0.46
CA VAL A 168 -0.67 2.90 0.24
C VAL A 168 -0.60 3.58 1.61
N ASP A 169 -1.66 4.32 1.91
CA ASP A 169 -1.85 4.88 3.23
C ASP A 169 -2.38 3.80 4.16
N SER A 170 -1.50 3.17 4.89
CA SER A 170 -1.87 2.19 5.88
C SER A 170 -1.04 2.38 7.14
N SER A 171 -1.71 2.65 8.24
CA SER A 171 -1.15 2.65 9.58
C SER A 171 -1.02 1.23 10.15
N THR A 172 -1.56 0.23 9.48
CA THR A 172 -1.50 -1.16 9.90
C THR A 172 -0.17 -1.78 9.52
N SER A 173 0.42 -2.53 10.42
CA SER A 173 1.72 -3.20 10.25
C SER A 173 1.72 -4.32 9.20
N SER A 174 0.61 -4.58 8.51
CA SER A 174 0.53 -5.67 7.54
C SER A 174 -0.39 -5.35 6.36
N LEU A 175 0.20 -5.17 5.19
CA LEU A 175 -0.47 -5.11 3.89
C LEU A 175 -1.19 -6.41 3.50
N LYS A 176 -0.93 -7.49 4.26
CA LYS A 176 -1.41 -8.85 3.97
C LYS A 176 -2.78 -9.14 4.55
N LYS A 177 -3.30 -8.26 5.43
CA LYS A 177 -4.62 -8.45 6.06
C LYS A 177 -5.79 -8.10 5.16
N SER A 178 -5.63 -7.09 4.31
CA SER A 178 -6.65 -6.65 3.36
C SER A 178 -5.99 -6.28 2.04
N ASN A 179 -6.58 -6.72 0.93
CA ASN A 179 -6.10 -6.37 -0.40
C ASN A 179 -6.72 -5.05 -0.92
N SER A 180 -7.76 -4.55 -0.25
CA SER A 180 -8.31 -3.22 -0.52
C SER A 180 -7.43 -2.13 0.08
N PHE A 181 -7.17 -1.10 -0.70
CA PHE A 181 -6.34 0.04 -0.29
C PHE A 181 -6.74 1.31 -1.05
N ASN A 182 -6.28 2.46 -0.58
CA ASN A 182 -6.30 3.70 -1.33
C ASN A 182 -4.93 3.90 -2.00
N GLY A 183 -4.89 3.94 -3.32
CA GLY A 183 -3.67 4.14 -4.11
C GLY A 183 -3.28 5.61 -4.15
N ASP A 184 -2.59 6.11 -3.13
CA ASP A 184 -2.16 7.51 -3.06
C ASP A 184 -0.97 7.83 -3.96
N THR A 185 -0.18 6.83 -4.29
CA THR A 185 0.96 6.92 -5.21
C THR A 185 0.84 5.80 -6.22
N LEU A 186 0.82 6.17 -7.50
CA LEU A 186 0.83 5.22 -8.62
C LEU A 186 1.95 5.62 -9.58
N MET A 187 2.96 4.78 -9.71
CA MET A 187 4.11 5.01 -10.60
C MET A 187 4.42 3.77 -11.42
N LEU A 188 4.60 3.94 -12.71
CA LEU A 188 5.19 2.95 -13.59
C LEU A 188 6.70 3.16 -13.66
N ILE A 189 7.46 2.10 -13.46
CA ILE A 189 8.91 2.08 -13.65
C ILE A 189 9.18 1.03 -14.73
N THR A 190 9.61 1.50 -15.91
CA THR A 190 10.12 0.63 -16.96
C THR A 190 11.62 0.58 -16.83
N PHE A 191 12.17 -0.61 -16.59
CA PHE A 191 13.60 -0.83 -16.39
C PHE A 191 14.16 -1.76 -17.48
N ASN A 192 15.29 -1.36 -18.03
CA ASN A 192 16.05 -2.18 -18.97
C ASN A 192 17.38 -2.61 -18.33
N PRO A 193 17.51 -3.88 -17.91
CA PRO A 193 18.70 -4.38 -17.23
C PRO A 193 19.95 -4.39 -18.14
N ASN A 194 19.78 -4.49 -19.48
CA ASN A 194 20.90 -4.51 -20.40
C ASN A 194 21.58 -3.14 -20.54
N THR A 195 20.83 -2.06 -20.41
CA THR A 195 21.33 -0.68 -20.51
C THR A 195 21.40 0.01 -19.14
N MET A 196 20.89 -0.62 -18.09
CA MET A 196 20.74 -0.06 -16.74
C MET A 196 19.95 1.26 -16.70
N ASN A 197 19.06 1.47 -17.68
CA ASN A 197 18.21 2.64 -17.77
C ASN A 197 16.82 2.37 -17.18
N ALA A 198 16.27 3.38 -16.52
CA ALA A 198 14.91 3.36 -16.01
C ALA A 198 14.14 4.60 -16.45
N THR A 199 12.86 4.41 -16.78
CA THR A 199 11.90 5.51 -17.01
C THR A 199 10.83 5.45 -15.94
N ILE A 200 10.50 6.59 -15.33
CA ILE A 200 9.49 6.70 -14.29
C ILE A 200 8.34 7.57 -14.79
N LEU A 201 7.12 7.02 -14.78
CA LEU A 201 5.89 7.73 -15.11
C LEU A 201 4.98 7.75 -13.88
N SER A 202 4.69 8.92 -13.34
CA SER A 202 3.71 9.10 -12.26
C SER A 202 2.30 9.24 -12.84
N ILE A 203 1.34 8.53 -12.26
CA ILE A 203 -0.08 8.60 -12.63
C ILE A 203 -0.81 9.33 -11.50
N PRO A 204 -1.40 10.53 -11.77
CA PRO A 204 -2.16 11.24 -10.75
C PRO A 204 -3.33 10.39 -10.25
N ARG A 205 -3.48 10.29 -8.93
CA ARG A 205 -4.49 9.43 -8.29
C ARG A 205 -5.93 9.78 -8.65
N ASP A 206 -6.18 11.05 -9.00
CA ASP A 206 -7.51 11.56 -9.38
C ASP A 206 -7.80 11.44 -10.89
N THR A 207 -6.92 10.77 -11.67
CA THR A 207 -7.15 10.49 -13.09
C THR A 207 -8.43 9.71 -13.27
N ARG A 208 -9.37 10.26 -14.07
CA ARG A 208 -10.70 9.66 -14.30
C ARG A 208 -10.69 8.74 -15.51
N VAL A 209 -10.81 7.45 -15.26
CA VAL A 209 -10.71 6.38 -16.26
C VAL A 209 -11.80 5.33 -16.05
N PRO A 210 -12.17 4.54 -17.09
CA PRO A 210 -13.03 3.36 -16.91
C PRO A 210 -12.34 2.35 -15.99
N ILE A 211 -13.03 1.89 -14.94
CA ILE A 211 -12.51 0.86 -14.02
C ILE A 211 -12.82 -0.52 -14.62
N VAL A 212 -11.84 -1.16 -15.23
CA VAL A 212 -12.07 -2.33 -16.09
C VAL A 212 -12.50 -3.60 -15.35
N CYS A 213 -12.16 -3.72 -14.07
CA CYS A 213 -12.49 -4.87 -13.24
C CYS A 213 -13.90 -4.83 -12.64
N THR A 214 -14.60 -3.69 -12.76
CA THR A 214 -15.98 -3.55 -12.27
C THR A 214 -16.99 -4.07 -13.29
N LYS A 215 -18.17 -4.48 -12.81
CA LYS A 215 -19.25 -4.97 -13.68
C LYS A 215 -19.69 -3.93 -14.71
N THR A 216 -19.81 -2.68 -14.31
CA THR A 216 -20.31 -1.57 -15.17
C THR A 216 -19.21 -0.92 -15.99
N LYS A 217 -17.95 -1.09 -15.61
CA LYS A 217 -16.79 -0.35 -16.17
C LYS A 217 -16.99 1.16 -16.16
N ALA A 218 -17.72 1.66 -15.18
CA ALA A 218 -17.99 3.10 -15.03
C ALA A 218 -16.67 3.88 -14.84
N LYS A 219 -16.66 5.13 -15.29
CA LYS A 219 -15.51 6.03 -15.09
C LYS A 219 -15.48 6.53 -13.65
N ASN A 220 -14.35 6.29 -12.98
CA ASN A 220 -14.09 6.82 -11.65
C ASN A 220 -12.61 7.26 -11.53
N LYS A 221 -12.24 7.86 -10.41
CA LYS A 221 -10.84 8.13 -10.07
C LYS A 221 -10.05 6.83 -10.01
N ILE A 222 -8.84 6.82 -10.58
CA ILE A 222 -8.04 5.61 -10.66
C ILE A 222 -7.68 5.04 -9.27
N ASN A 223 -7.56 5.87 -8.24
CA ASN A 223 -7.30 5.41 -6.87
C ASN A 223 -8.43 4.52 -6.31
N ALA A 224 -9.67 4.66 -6.81
CA ALA A 224 -10.79 3.79 -6.41
C ALA A 224 -10.59 2.32 -6.84
N THR A 225 -9.73 2.05 -7.84
CA THR A 225 -9.39 0.68 -8.27
C THR A 225 -8.75 -0.14 -7.16
N GLY A 226 -8.03 0.51 -6.23
CA GLY A 226 -7.41 -0.16 -5.11
C GLY A 226 -8.38 -0.89 -4.18
N THR A 227 -9.66 -0.51 -4.16
CA THR A 227 -10.69 -1.23 -3.39
C THR A 227 -11.04 -2.60 -3.99
N TYR A 228 -10.61 -2.87 -5.23
CA TYR A 228 -10.72 -4.15 -5.92
C TYR A 228 -9.39 -4.94 -5.93
N GLY A 229 -8.31 -4.37 -5.38
CA GLY A 229 -7.00 -4.98 -5.27
C GLY A 229 -6.00 -4.52 -6.34
N ALA A 230 -4.75 -4.96 -6.18
CA ALA A 230 -3.62 -4.53 -7.00
C ALA A 230 -3.77 -4.91 -8.49
N GLU A 231 -4.34 -6.06 -8.77
CA GLU A 231 -4.60 -6.53 -10.13
C GLU A 231 -5.56 -5.60 -10.88
N CYS A 232 -6.60 -5.12 -10.21
CA CYS A 232 -7.54 -4.16 -10.81
C CYS A 232 -6.85 -2.83 -11.15
N VAL A 233 -5.94 -2.34 -10.28
CA VAL A 233 -5.14 -1.14 -10.57
C VAL A 233 -4.28 -1.38 -11.81
N MET A 234 -3.58 -2.51 -11.87
CA MET A 234 -2.71 -2.90 -12.99
C MET A 234 -3.48 -2.98 -14.31
N ASP A 235 -4.61 -3.72 -14.32
CA ASP A 235 -5.43 -3.91 -15.53
C ASP A 235 -6.03 -2.58 -16.00
N THR A 236 -6.46 -1.73 -15.08
CA THR A 236 -7.01 -0.41 -15.42
C THR A 236 -5.95 0.50 -16.02
N ILE A 237 -4.73 0.52 -15.45
CA ILE A 237 -3.62 1.31 -15.99
C ILE A 237 -3.21 0.79 -17.37
N THR A 238 -3.06 -0.52 -17.52
CA THR A 238 -2.74 -1.15 -18.81
C THR A 238 -3.77 -0.75 -19.88
N ASN A 239 -5.06 -0.79 -19.53
CA ASN A 239 -6.14 -0.48 -20.47
C ASN A 239 -6.13 0.96 -20.98
N PHE A 240 -5.73 1.95 -20.18
CA PHE A 240 -5.75 3.34 -20.63
C PHE A 240 -4.42 3.86 -21.15
N THR A 241 -3.30 3.17 -20.87
CA THR A 241 -1.95 3.58 -21.30
C THR A 241 -1.39 2.73 -22.44
N ASP A 242 -1.98 1.56 -22.71
CA ASP A 242 -1.43 0.50 -23.56
C ASP A 242 -0.04 -0.02 -23.12
N ILE A 243 0.39 0.33 -21.89
CA ILE A 243 1.65 -0.15 -21.33
C ILE A 243 1.39 -1.45 -20.61
N LYS A 244 1.99 -2.56 -21.09
CA LYS A 244 1.95 -3.83 -20.39
C LYS A 244 2.74 -3.72 -19.08
N ILE A 245 2.09 -4.04 -17.97
CA ILE A 245 2.71 -4.08 -16.64
C ILE A 245 3.04 -5.54 -16.33
N ASP A 246 4.32 -5.82 -16.06
CA ASP A 246 4.80 -7.17 -15.77
C ASP A 246 4.69 -7.50 -14.28
N TYR A 247 4.98 -6.52 -13.40
CA TYR A 247 5.01 -6.70 -11.94
C TYR A 247 4.36 -5.54 -11.23
N TRP A 248 3.92 -5.78 -9.99
CA TRP A 248 3.52 -4.71 -9.09
C TRP A 248 4.17 -4.86 -7.71
N VAL A 249 4.40 -3.74 -7.07
CA VAL A 249 4.88 -3.63 -5.69
C VAL A 249 4.00 -2.65 -4.94
N LYS A 250 3.44 -3.08 -3.84
CA LYS A 250 2.65 -2.28 -2.92
C LYS A 250 3.47 -2.04 -1.65
N VAL A 251 3.62 -0.79 -1.23
CA VAL A 251 4.39 -0.39 -0.05
C VAL A 251 3.58 0.54 0.82
N ASN A 252 3.56 0.29 2.13
CA ASN A 252 2.91 1.18 3.09
C ASN A 252 3.87 2.24 3.64
N PHE A 253 3.35 3.21 4.39
CA PHE A 253 4.14 4.30 4.97
C PHE A 253 5.28 3.80 5.86
N GLN A 254 5.02 2.79 6.70
CA GLN A 254 6.05 2.23 7.56
C GLN A 254 7.17 1.57 6.75
N GLY A 255 6.85 0.98 5.62
CA GLY A 255 7.83 0.42 4.68
C GLY A 255 8.76 1.47 4.12
N VAL A 256 8.22 2.62 3.70
CA VAL A 256 9.03 3.74 3.22
C VAL A 256 9.96 4.26 4.33
N VAL A 257 9.42 4.52 5.53
CA VAL A 257 10.19 5.00 6.68
C VAL A 257 11.32 4.02 7.02
N SER A 258 10.98 2.73 7.12
CA SER A 258 11.94 1.68 7.52
C SER A 258 13.02 1.48 6.46
N LEU A 259 12.65 1.46 5.17
CA LEU A 259 13.60 1.29 4.07
C LEU A 259 14.61 2.45 4.02
N VAL A 260 14.11 3.70 4.10
CA VAL A 260 15.00 4.88 4.06
C VAL A 260 15.93 4.91 5.26
N ASN A 261 15.44 4.57 6.45
CA ASN A 261 16.29 4.48 7.65
C ASN A 261 17.35 3.38 7.52
N ALA A 262 17.01 2.21 6.96
CA ALA A 262 17.95 1.13 6.70
C ALA A 262 19.05 1.53 5.70
N LEU A 263 18.71 2.39 4.73
CA LEU A 263 19.67 2.98 3.78
C LEU A 263 20.54 4.10 4.38
N GLY A 264 20.33 4.46 5.65
CA GLY A 264 21.03 5.58 6.30
C GLY A 264 20.55 6.95 5.81
N GLY A 265 19.33 7.05 5.30
CA GLY A 265 18.78 8.25 4.69
C GLY A 265 19.02 8.35 3.18
N ILE A 266 18.30 9.25 2.52
CA ILE A 266 18.43 9.52 1.08
C ILE A 266 18.73 10.99 0.83
N ASN A 267 19.51 11.28 -0.21
CA ASN A 267 19.84 12.65 -0.60
C ASN A 267 18.87 13.15 -1.69
N VAL A 268 18.19 14.25 -1.39
CA VAL A 268 17.25 14.90 -2.32
C VAL A 268 17.41 16.42 -2.30
N ASP A 269 17.00 17.07 -3.38
CA ASP A 269 16.87 18.53 -3.41
C ASP A 269 15.43 18.93 -3.09
N VAL A 270 15.23 19.51 -1.91
CA VAL A 270 13.92 19.97 -1.45
C VAL A 270 13.65 21.37 -2.01
N PRO A 271 12.67 21.51 -2.91
CA PRO A 271 12.47 22.79 -3.61
C PRO A 271 11.92 23.91 -2.72
N TYR A 272 11.20 23.55 -1.65
CA TYR A 272 10.54 24.49 -0.73
C TYR A 272 10.60 23.94 0.69
N ALA A 273 10.81 24.83 1.68
CA ALA A 273 10.64 24.46 3.08
C ALA A 273 9.14 24.11 3.32
N PHE A 274 8.88 23.03 4.00
CA PHE A 274 7.53 22.59 4.30
C PHE A 274 7.45 21.85 5.64
N CYS A 275 6.24 21.68 6.16
CA CYS A 275 5.96 20.74 7.20
C CYS A 275 4.80 19.81 6.80
N GLU A 276 4.81 18.60 7.36
CA GLU A 276 3.79 17.59 7.12
C GLU A 276 3.56 16.77 8.40
N GLN A 277 2.45 16.07 8.48
CA GLN A 277 2.19 15.11 9.54
C GLN A 277 3.23 13.97 9.51
N ASP A 278 3.51 13.38 10.67
CA ASP A 278 4.34 12.18 10.76
C ASP A 278 3.66 10.94 10.16
N SER A 279 4.33 9.78 10.21
CA SER A 279 3.79 8.49 9.69
C SER A 279 2.48 8.06 10.38
N GLN A 280 2.18 8.60 11.56
CA GLN A 280 0.95 8.35 12.31
C GLN A 280 -0.11 9.43 12.11
N ARG A 281 0.06 10.35 11.16
CA ARG A 281 -0.84 11.46 10.84
C ARG A 281 -1.11 12.42 12.00
N ARG A 282 -0.15 12.62 12.90
CA ARG A 282 -0.29 13.50 14.06
C ARG A 282 0.04 14.94 13.71
N PHE A 283 -0.69 15.86 14.34
CA PHE A 283 -0.48 17.31 14.27
C PHE A 283 0.32 17.84 15.45
N GLY A 284 0.58 19.14 15.43
CA GLY A 284 1.22 19.90 16.49
C GLY A 284 2.70 19.53 16.65
N LYS A 285 3.13 19.15 17.86
CA LYS A 285 4.54 18.86 18.17
C LYS A 285 5.15 17.68 17.41
N ASN A 286 4.31 16.88 16.78
CA ASN A 286 4.75 15.71 16.00
C ASN A 286 4.91 16.01 14.52
N MET A 287 4.63 17.25 14.07
CA MET A 287 4.83 17.63 12.68
C MET A 287 6.29 17.54 12.28
N ILE A 288 6.51 17.05 11.07
CA ILE A 288 7.85 16.90 10.47
C ILE A 288 8.18 18.16 9.68
N TYR A 289 9.27 18.82 10.03
CA TYR A 289 9.75 20.02 9.36
C TYR A 289 10.93 19.70 8.45
N VAL A 290 10.88 20.19 7.23
CA VAL A 290 11.95 19.98 6.23
C VAL A 290 12.32 21.31 5.62
N GLU A 291 13.61 21.63 5.64
CA GLU A 291 14.15 22.87 5.06
C GLU A 291 14.29 22.73 3.54
N LYS A 292 14.39 23.88 2.86
CA LYS A 292 14.72 23.95 1.43
C LYS A 292 16.19 23.61 1.20
N GLY A 293 16.48 22.93 0.08
CA GLY A 293 17.84 22.69 -0.42
C GLY A 293 18.23 21.22 -0.46
N TYR A 294 19.43 20.95 -0.95
CA TYR A 294 19.99 19.62 -1.04
C TYR A 294 20.41 19.12 0.35
N GLN A 295 19.82 18.01 0.77
CA GLN A 295 20.02 17.47 2.11
C GLN A 295 19.70 15.98 2.19
N THR A 296 20.16 15.33 3.27
CA THR A 296 19.83 13.96 3.58
C THR A 296 18.54 13.93 4.40
N LEU A 297 17.51 13.22 3.92
CA LEU A 297 16.27 12.99 4.63
C LEU A 297 16.29 11.62 5.30
N ASN A 298 15.85 11.56 6.55
CA ASN A 298 15.53 10.28 7.22
C ASN A 298 14.16 9.75 6.75
N GLY A 299 13.72 8.59 7.29
CA GLY A 299 12.49 7.95 6.86
C GLY A 299 11.24 8.82 7.05
N GLU A 300 11.06 9.45 8.21
CA GLU A 300 9.92 10.33 8.48
C GLU A 300 9.92 11.58 7.58
N GLN A 301 11.07 12.21 7.40
CA GLN A 301 11.22 13.37 6.51
C GLN A 301 10.96 12.97 5.05
N THR A 302 11.41 11.80 4.63
CA THR A 302 11.15 11.27 3.28
C THR A 302 9.68 11.00 3.06
N LEU A 303 8.99 10.37 4.02
CA LEU A 303 7.56 10.15 3.94
C LEU A 303 6.78 11.47 3.89
N ALA A 304 7.17 12.44 4.72
CA ALA A 304 6.60 13.79 4.70
C ALA A 304 6.78 14.44 3.33
N PHE A 305 7.97 14.32 2.71
CA PHE A 305 8.27 14.83 1.38
C PHE A 305 7.45 14.15 0.28
N ALA A 306 7.24 12.81 0.38
CA ALA A 306 6.41 12.04 -0.55
C ALA A 306 4.92 12.40 -0.49
N ARG A 307 4.43 12.87 0.66
CA ARG A 307 3.02 13.15 0.92
C ARG A 307 2.64 14.60 0.75
N ASN A 308 3.61 15.52 0.84
CA ASN A 308 3.35 16.96 0.85
C ASN A 308 2.59 17.43 -0.39
N ARG A 309 1.34 17.82 -0.21
CA ARG A 309 0.44 18.40 -1.21
C ARG A 309 -0.45 19.51 -0.68
N HIS A 310 -0.47 19.70 0.64
CA HIS A 310 -1.26 20.71 1.34
C HIS A 310 -0.36 21.66 2.10
N THR A 311 -0.91 22.80 2.45
CA THR A 311 -0.25 23.76 3.36
C THR A 311 -0.90 23.66 4.74
N TRP A 312 -0.08 23.80 5.77
CA TRP A 312 -0.52 23.74 7.16
C TRP A 312 -0.15 25.02 7.93
N PRO A 313 -0.58 26.24 7.47
CA PRO A 313 -0.11 27.51 8.06
C PRO A 313 -0.47 27.68 9.54
N MET A 314 -1.59 27.09 9.97
CA MET A 314 -2.05 27.12 11.36
C MET A 314 -1.09 26.35 12.30
N TYR A 315 -0.48 25.27 11.82
CA TYR A 315 0.41 24.42 12.61
C TYR A 315 1.89 24.77 12.45
N CYS A 316 2.31 25.18 11.26
CA CYS A 316 3.71 25.28 10.86
C CYS A 316 4.17 26.72 10.57
N GLY A 317 3.26 27.68 10.52
CA GLY A 317 3.57 29.06 10.13
C GLY A 317 3.90 29.22 8.64
N LYS A 318 4.05 30.46 8.20
CA LYS A 318 4.23 30.79 6.77
C LYS A 318 5.49 30.22 6.13
N LYS A 319 6.60 30.12 6.88
CA LYS A 319 7.89 29.62 6.39
C LYS A 319 7.77 28.20 5.81
N TYR A 320 7.02 27.34 6.48
CA TYR A 320 6.89 25.93 6.14
C TYR A 320 5.57 25.59 5.44
N SER A 321 4.81 26.61 5.02
CA SER A 321 3.57 26.43 4.27
C SER A 321 3.88 26.58 2.79
N ASN A 322 4.15 25.44 2.12
CA ASN A 322 4.43 25.43 0.68
C ASN A 322 3.15 25.64 -0.13
N TYR A 323 2.86 26.87 -0.52
CA TYR A 323 1.69 27.22 -1.30
C TYR A 323 1.71 26.75 -2.77
N ASN A 324 2.87 26.25 -3.26
CA ASN A 324 2.99 25.62 -4.57
C ASN A 324 2.77 24.10 -4.52
N SER A 325 2.51 23.55 -3.35
CA SER A 325 2.24 22.13 -3.17
C SER A 325 0.94 21.72 -3.86
N ASN A 326 1.01 20.67 -4.68
CA ASN A 326 -0.10 20.06 -5.39
C ASN A 326 0.26 18.64 -5.82
N ASP A 327 -0.65 17.92 -6.47
CA ASP A 327 -0.42 16.53 -6.88
C ASP A 327 0.72 16.35 -7.88
N PHE A 328 0.97 17.31 -8.78
CA PHE A 328 2.11 17.24 -9.71
C PHE A 328 3.44 17.40 -9.00
N VAL A 329 3.54 18.39 -8.10
CA VAL A 329 4.73 18.58 -7.25
C VAL A 329 4.98 17.36 -6.40
N ARG A 330 3.94 16.79 -5.80
CA ARG A 330 4.03 15.53 -5.05
C ARG A 330 4.59 14.39 -5.92
N GLY A 331 4.10 14.23 -7.15
CA GLY A 331 4.61 13.25 -8.10
C GLY A 331 6.11 13.43 -8.40
N GLN A 332 6.57 14.69 -8.58
CA GLN A 332 7.99 15.00 -8.77
C GLN A 332 8.82 14.63 -7.53
N ASN A 333 8.34 14.96 -6.33
CA ASN A 333 9.01 14.60 -5.08
C ASN A 333 9.15 13.07 -4.96
N GLN A 334 8.11 12.32 -5.29
CA GLN A 334 8.12 10.86 -5.27
C GLN A 334 9.11 10.27 -6.27
N GLN A 335 9.24 10.85 -7.47
CA GLN A 335 10.26 10.45 -8.45
C GLN A 335 11.68 10.70 -7.94
N GLN A 336 11.94 11.85 -7.29
CA GLN A 336 13.23 12.11 -6.65
C GLN A 336 13.56 11.08 -5.57
N ILE A 337 12.59 10.70 -4.73
CA ILE A 337 12.75 9.68 -3.68
C ILE A 337 13.14 8.34 -4.30
N VAL A 338 12.41 7.89 -5.33
CA VAL A 338 12.69 6.60 -6.01
C VAL A 338 14.10 6.60 -6.59
N ASN A 339 14.50 7.68 -7.28
CA ASN A 339 15.85 7.81 -7.84
C ASN A 339 16.93 7.81 -6.74
N ALA A 340 16.71 8.53 -5.65
CA ALA A 340 17.66 8.60 -4.53
C ALA A 340 17.80 7.24 -3.83
N MET A 341 16.70 6.51 -3.63
CA MET A 341 16.70 5.15 -3.08
C MET A 341 17.44 4.19 -4.02
N ALA A 342 17.17 4.23 -5.33
CA ALA A 342 17.86 3.39 -6.31
C ALA A 342 19.37 3.63 -6.31
N ASN A 343 19.82 4.88 -6.17
CA ASN A 343 21.24 5.19 -6.07
C ASN A 343 21.86 4.63 -4.79
N LYS A 344 21.17 4.73 -3.65
CA LYS A 344 21.64 4.14 -2.37
C LYS A 344 21.71 2.63 -2.42
N LEU A 345 20.74 1.97 -3.07
CA LEU A 345 20.73 0.51 -3.22
C LEU A 345 21.91 -0.01 -4.05
N LYS A 346 22.37 0.74 -5.05
CA LYS A 346 23.57 0.38 -5.85
C LYS A 346 24.86 0.31 -5.02
N ASP A 347 24.90 1.01 -3.89
CA ASP A 347 26.08 1.06 -3.02
C ASP A 347 26.14 -0.13 -2.05
N ILE A 348 25.05 -0.94 -1.95
CA ILE A 348 24.98 -2.09 -1.08
C ILE A 348 25.69 -3.27 -1.75
N ARG A 349 26.85 -3.65 -1.20
CA ARG A 349 27.68 -4.74 -1.76
C ARG A 349 27.73 -5.99 -0.88
N SER A 350 27.13 -5.94 0.32
CA SER A 350 27.18 -7.05 1.26
C SER A 350 25.88 -7.84 1.27
N LEU A 351 25.97 -9.17 1.34
CA LEU A 351 24.81 -10.04 1.50
C LEU A 351 24.04 -9.76 2.80
N SER A 352 24.75 -9.39 3.87
CA SER A 352 24.11 -8.97 5.13
C SER A 352 23.28 -7.70 4.97
N GLY A 353 23.77 -6.70 4.23
CA GLY A 353 23.01 -5.47 3.97
C GLY A 353 21.74 -5.72 3.15
N ILE A 354 21.80 -6.61 2.16
CA ILE A 354 20.60 -7.04 1.40
C ILE A 354 19.61 -7.74 2.34
N TYR A 355 20.07 -8.69 3.15
CA TYR A 355 19.22 -9.39 4.11
C TYR A 355 18.54 -8.43 5.10
N ASP A 356 19.30 -7.50 5.67
CA ASP A 356 18.77 -6.54 6.64
C ASP A 356 17.65 -5.69 6.02
N ILE A 357 17.81 -5.23 4.77
CA ILE A 357 16.78 -4.50 4.04
C ILE A 357 15.55 -5.36 3.80
N LEU A 358 15.72 -6.57 3.25
CA LEU A 358 14.61 -7.49 2.97
C LEU A 358 13.82 -7.84 4.24
N ASN A 359 14.50 -8.03 5.36
CA ASN A 359 13.87 -8.33 6.64
C ASN A 359 13.09 -7.12 7.21
N ILE A 360 13.67 -5.92 7.10
CA ILE A 360 13.05 -4.68 7.58
C ILE A 360 11.78 -4.35 6.78
N VAL A 361 11.81 -4.54 5.46
CA VAL A 361 10.69 -4.17 4.58
C VAL A 361 9.68 -5.29 4.37
N GLY A 362 10.01 -6.53 4.73
CA GLY A 362 9.24 -7.73 4.38
C GLY A 362 7.79 -7.74 4.85
N ASP A 363 7.47 -7.09 5.96
CA ASP A 363 6.11 -6.98 6.48
C ASP A 363 5.35 -5.77 5.92
N ASN A 364 6.06 -4.86 5.25
CA ASN A 364 5.57 -3.57 4.76
C ASN A 364 5.54 -3.48 3.22
N ILE A 365 5.87 -4.58 2.54
CA ILE A 365 5.82 -4.73 1.09
C ILE A 365 4.97 -5.95 0.74
N ASP A 366 4.20 -5.82 -0.34
CA ASP A 366 3.48 -6.90 -0.98
C ASP A 366 3.69 -6.81 -2.49
N THR A 367 3.81 -7.95 -3.18
CA THR A 367 4.13 -8.00 -4.61
C THR A 367 3.62 -9.29 -5.26
N ASN A 368 3.51 -9.28 -6.59
CA ASN A 368 3.31 -10.49 -7.40
C ASN A 368 4.61 -11.05 -8.01
N ILE A 369 5.77 -10.47 -7.68
CA ILE A 369 7.06 -11.04 -8.10
C ILE A 369 7.23 -12.38 -7.39
N ASP A 370 7.52 -13.44 -8.15
CA ASP A 370 7.81 -14.75 -7.60
C ASP A 370 9.28 -14.77 -7.10
N LYS A 371 9.55 -15.59 -6.10
CA LYS A 371 10.91 -15.79 -5.57
C LYS A 371 11.88 -16.38 -6.59
N ASP A 372 11.35 -17.05 -7.61
CA ASP A 372 12.13 -17.70 -8.66
C ASP A 372 12.40 -16.75 -9.85
N THR A 373 11.77 -15.55 -9.87
CA THR A 373 12.01 -14.49 -10.86
C THR A 373 13.28 -13.71 -10.54
#